data_9bdcd5391ce259dcfadf4662ed9ed178
#
_entry.id   9bdcd5391ce259dcfadf4662ed9ed178
#
_cell.length_a   1.000
_cell.length_b   1.000
_cell.length_c   1.000
_cell.angle_alpha   90.00
_cell.angle_beta   90.00
_cell.angle_gamma   90.00
#
_symmetry.space_group_name_H-M   'P 1'
#
loop_
_entity.id
_entity.type
_entity.pdbx_description
1 polymer ?
#
loop_
_entity_poly.entity_id
_entity_poly.type
_entity_poly.pdbx_seq_one_letter_code
_entity_poly.pdbx_strand_id
1 'polypeptide(L)'
;MDYQTIEETAAKWGITSRQVRTYCAKGRIAGATFDGKAWLIPANAIKPERKSRAMPPQKSILAILEAERAAKLTGGIYHRLQIDFAYNSNHIEGSRLTHDQTRWIFETRTVGEVGADMPIDDIVETANHFRAVDTIIATAKAALTENYIKRLHAILKGGTTDSRKDWFAVGDYKRLENTVGDMDTAKPAKVKAEMARLLAWYGKTAHTFEDVAAFHAKFEAIHPFQDGNGRVGRLVMFKECLKHGITPFIVTEQMRRFYYMGLHEWQGRLQSPTRLLDTFRAGQDAFSAMLRHYGHTVAADAADARDGR
;
A
#
# COMPACT_ATOMS: atom_id res chain seq x y z
N MET A 1 -7.04 32.55 -52.83
CA MET A 1 -6.57 31.65 -51.77
C MET A 1 -6.75 30.26 -52.30
N ASP A 2 -5.69 29.46 -52.28
CA ASP A 2 -5.77 28.06 -52.69
C ASP A 2 -6.35 27.23 -51.55
N TYR A 3 -7.32 26.39 -51.90
CA TYR A 3 -7.97 25.49 -50.92
C TYR A 3 -7.63 24.03 -51.29
N GLN A 4 -7.53 23.22 -50.27
CA GLN A 4 -7.30 21.76 -50.36
C GLN A 4 -8.55 21.01 -49.88
N THR A 5 -8.71 19.80 -50.41
CA THR A 5 -9.72 18.84 -49.95
C THR A 5 -9.32 18.20 -48.64
N ILE A 6 -10.25 17.49 -48.04
CA ILE A 6 -9.99 16.69 -46.82
C ILE A 6 -8.92 15.63 -47.07
N GLU A 7 -8.99 15.00 -48.24
CA GLU A 7 -8.08 13.91 -48.67
C GLU A 7 -6.66 14.42 -48.87
N GLU A 8 -6.48 15.55 -49.57
CA GLU A 8 -5.19 16.21 -49.76
C GLU A 8 -4.59 16.67 -48.40
N THR A 9 -5.40 17.26 -47.55
CA THR A 9 -4.99 17.71 -46.22
C THR A 9 -4.60 16.51 -45.32
N ALA A 10 -5.34 15.40 -45.42
CA ALA A 10 -5.05 14.19 -44.69
C ALA A 10 -3.68 13.58 -45.10
N ALA A 11 -3.43 13.51 -46.42
CA ALA A 11 -2.16 13.06 -46.99
C ALA A 11 -1.00 13.97 -46.53
N LYS A 12 -1.17 15.29 -46.63
CA LYS A 12 -0.16 16.28 -46.22
C LYS A 12 0.19 16.20 -44.72
N TRP A 13 -0.78 15.96 -43.86
CA TRP A 13 -0.58 15.91 -42.40
C TRP A 13 -0.28 14.53 -41.84
N GLY A 14 -0.33 13.47 -42.68
CA GLY A 14 -0.12 12.08 -42.26
C GLY A 14 -1.15 11.61 -41.26
N ILE A 15 -2.44 11.96 -41.47
CA ILE A 15 -3.57 11.58 -40.63
C ILE A 15 -4.75 11.09 -41.47
N THR A 16 -5.77 10.51 -40.84
CA THR A 16 -6.93 10.01 -41.58
C THR A 16 -7.88 11.15 -41.98
N SER A 17 -8.58 11.01 -43.12
CA SER A 17 -9.63 11.93 -43.54
C SER A 17 -10.71 12.16 -42.48
N ARG A 18 -11.03 11.14 -41.67
CA ARG A 18 -11.94 11.25 -40.51
C ARG A 18 -11.43 12.24 -39.45
N GLN A 19 -10.12 12.24 -39.18
CA GLN A 19 -9.51 13.18 -38.22
C GLN A 19 -9.57 14.62 -38.76
N VAL A 20 -9.29 14.83 -40.06
CA VAL A 20 -9.40 16.15 -40.70
C VAL A 20 -10.84 16.66 -40.61
N ARG A 21 -11.85 15.85 -40.95
CA ARG A 21 -13.27 16.21 -40.81
C ARG A 21 -13.62 16.61 -39.35
N THR A 22 -13.09 15.86 -38.40
CA THR A 22 -13.30 16.17 -36.97
C THR A 22 -12.70 17.52 -36.58
N TYR A 23 -11.52 17.87 -37.11
CA TYR A 23 -10.89 19.16 -36.87
C TYR A 23 -11.68 20.31 -37.52
N CYS A 24 -12.19 20.14 -38.74
CA CYS A 24 -13.06 21.11 -39.40
C CYS A 24 -14.34 21.33 -38.61
N ALA A 25 -15.07 20.25 -38.28
CA ALA A 25 -16.35 20.31 -37.58
C ALA A 25 -16.22 20.95 -36.17
N LYS A 26 -15.04 20.85 -35.55
CA LYS A 26 -14.74 21.47 -34.24
C LYS A 26 -14.12 22.87 -34.37
N GLY A 27 -14.07 23.47 -35.56
CA GLY A 27 -13.48 24.79 -35.78
C GLY A 27 -11.98 24.89 -35.44
N ARG A 28 -11.24 23.77 -35.48
CA ARG A 28 -9.82 23.72 -35.11
C ARG A 28 -8.86 24.04 -36.24
N ILE A 29 -9.35 24.16 -37.46
CA ILE A 29 -8.56 24.55 -38.64
C ILE A 29 -9.00 25.98 -38.99
N ALA A 30 -8.09 26.93 -38.80
CA ALA A 30 -8.39 28.32 -39.10
C ALA A 30 -8.67 28.51 -40.59
N GLY A 31 -9.75 29.20 -40.94
CA GLY A 31 -10.15 29.47 -42.31
C GLY A 31 -10.79 28.30 -43.06
N ALA A 32 -11.01 27.15 -42.43
CA ALA A 32 -11.76 26.06 -43.05
C ALA A 32 -13.26 26.41 -43.09
N THR A 33 -13.89 26.28 -44.27
CA THR A 33 -15.29 26.55 -44.50
C THR A 33 -15.98 25.36 -45.16
N PHE A 34 -17.28 25.21 -44.91
CA PHE A 34 -18.11 24.18 -45.53
C PHE A 34 -19.03 24.83 -46.57
N ASP A 35 -18.89 24.43 -47.85
CA ASP A 35 -19.64 25.02 -48.97
C ASP A 35 -21.02 24.39 -49.19
N GLY A 36 -21.45 23.49 -48.32
CA GLY A 36 -22.67 22.71 -48.46
C GLY A 36 -22.47 21.31 -49.02
N LYS A 37 -21.30 21.02 -49.63
CA LYS A 37 -20.93 19.71 -50.16
C LYS A 37 -19.64 19.18 -49.61
N ALA A 38 -18.63 20.04 -49.47
CA ALA A 38 -17.31 19.67 -48.99
C ALA A 38 -16.69 20.70 -48.07
N TRP A 39 -15.69 20.29 -47.30
CA TRP A 39 -14.85 21.22 -46.53
C TRP A 39 -13.75 21.77 -47.44
N LEU A 40 -13.65 23.10 -47.47
CA LEU A 40 -12.57 23.87 -48.15
C LEU A 40 -11.57 24.29 -47.08
N ILE A 41 -10.36 23.76 -47.16
CA ILE A 41 -9.29 23.96 -46.17
C ILE A 41 -8.20 24.82 -46.82
N PRO A 42 -7.79 25.97 -46.23
CA PRO A 42 -6.71 26.76 -46.82
C PRO A 42 -5.44 25.93 -47.00
N ALA A 43 -4.77 26.07 -48.16
CA ALA A 43 -3.56 25.31 -48.45
C ALA A 43 -2.39 25.56 -47.48
N ASN A 44 -2.41 26.73 -46.80
CA ASN A 44 -1.45 27.11 -45.77
C ASN A 44 -1.94 26.76 -44.34
N ALA A 45 -3.04 26.00 -44.19
CA ALA A 45 -3.52 25.61 -42.89
C ALA A 45 -2.47 24.77 -42.14
N ILE A 46 -2.33 25.07 -40.86
CA ILE A 46 -1.43 24.34 -39.97
C ILE A 46 -2.18 23.21 -39.29
N LYS A 47 -1.56 22.04 -39.22
CA LYS A 47 -2.10 20.87 -38.54
C LYS A 47 -2.35 21.23 -37.06
N PRO A 48 -3.62 21.13 -36.56
CA PRO A 48 -3.88 21.40 -35.16
C PRO A 48 -3.11 20.42 -34.26
N GLU A 49 -2.42 20.98 -33.26
CA GLU A 49 -1.77 20.14 -32.25
C GLU A 49 -2.79 19.22 -31.59
N ARG A 50 -2.40 17.97 -31.43
CA ARG A 50 -3.22 17.02 -30.65
C ARG A 50 -3.26 17.53 -29.22
N LYS A 51 -4.39 18.10 -28.78
CA LYS A 51 -4.55 18.39 -27.35
C LYS A 51 -4.28 17.08 -26.61
N SER A 52 -3.14 16.99 -25.96
CA SER A 52 -2.89 15.90 -25.04
C SER A 52 -4.05 15.93 -24.05
N ARG A 53 -4.79 14.84 -23.97
CA ARG A 53 -5.78 14.70 -22.90
C ARG A 53 -4.93 14.75 -21.64
N ALA A 54 -4.97 15.88 -20.92
CA ALA A 54 -4.33 15.95 -19.64
C ALA A 54 -4.85 14.75 -18.86
N MET A 55 -3.96 13.82 -18.53
CA MET A 55 -4.34 12.70 -17.67
C MET A 55 -4.92 13.35 -16.40
N PRO A 56 -6.08 12.91 -15.92
CA PRO A 56 -6.59 13.39 -14.66
C PRO A 56 -5.49 13.24 -13.61
N PRO A 57 -5.33 14.19 -12.70
CA PRO A 57 -4.28 14.14 -11.70
C PRO A 57 -4.34 12.78 -11.01
N GLN A 58 -3.21 12.08 -11.01
CA GLN A 58 -3.10 10.75 -10.47
C GLN A 58 -3.41 10.81 -8.96
N LYS A 59 -4.45 10.10 -8.53
CA LYS A 59 -4.82 10.04 -7.12
C LYS A 59 -3.74 9.28 -6.35
N SER A 60 -3.38 9.75 -5.16
CA SER A 60 -2.52 8.97 -4.27
C SER A 60 -3.22 7.67 -3.85
N ILE A 61 -2.44 6.65 -3.52
CA ILE A 61 -2.98 5.36 -3.02
C ILE A 61 -3.90 5.60 -1.82
N LEU A 62 -3.48 6.46 -0.89
CA LEU A 62 -4.30 6.83 0.25
C LEU A 62 -5.66 7.40 -0.17
N ALA A 63 -5.67 8.34 -1.13
CA ALA A 63 -6.93 8.93 -1.59
C ALA A 63 -7.86 7.92 -2.29
N ILE A 64 -7.31 6.91 -2.96
CA ILE A 64 -8.08 5.81 -3.55
C ILE A 64 -8.72 4.99 -2.42
N LEU A 65 -7.93 4.56 -1.45
CA LEU A 65 -8.40 3.75 -0.31
C LEU A 65 -9.45 4.49 0.53
N GLU A 66 -9.25 5.79 0.80
CA GLU A 66 -10.21 6.64 1.50
C GLU A 66 -11.55 6.73 0.76
N ALA A 67 -11.51 6.93 -0.56
CA ALA A 67 -12.69 7.05 -1.40
C ALA A 67 -13.49 5.73 -1.47
N GLU A 68 -12.81 4.59 -1.70
CA GLU A 68 -13.45 3.27 -1.77
C GLU A 68 -14.03 2.85 -0.42
N ARG A 69 -13.30 3.13 0.68
CA ARG A 69 -13.78 2.89 2.04
C ARG A 69 -15.05 3.71 2.34
N ALA A 70 -15.04 5.00 2.01
CA ALA A 70 -16.20 5.88 2.23
C ALA A 70 -17.41 5.44 1.40
N ALA A 71 -17.19 4.98 0.17
CA ALA A 71 -18.21 4.45 -0.72
C ALA A 71 -18.69 3.04 -0.35
N LYS A 72 -18.03 2.37 0.62
CA LYS A 72 -18.24 0.95 0.96
C LYS A 72 -18.20 0.05 -0.29
N LEU A 73 -17.26 0.35 -1.20
CA LEU A 73 -17.14 -0.33 -2.48
C LEU A 73 -16.70 -1.78 -2.27
N THR A 74 -17.49 -2.73 -2.75
CA THR A 74 -17.15 -4.15 -2.79
C THR A 74 -16.38 -4.46 -4.08
N GLY A 75 -15.38 -5.36 -3.99
CA GLY A 75 -14.58 -5.77 -5.14
C GLY A 75 -13.58 -4.74 -5.65
N GLY A 76 -13.35 -3.64 -4.93
CA GLY A 76 -12.30 -2.65 -5.20
C GLY A 76 -10.97 -3.00 -4.53
N ILE A 77 -10.00 -2.09 -4.66
CA ILE A 77 -8.65 -2.30 -4.08
C ILE A 77 -8.66 -2.26 -2.56
N TYR A 78 -9.47 -1.38 -1.94
CA TYR A 78 -9.65 -1.36 -0.49
C TYR A 78 -10.16 -2.71 0.03
N HIS A 79 -11.18 -3.26 -0.63
CA HIS A 79 -11.77 -4.55 -0.27
C HIS A 79 -10.73 -5.68 -0.36
N ARG A 80 -10.00 -5.74 -1.48
CA ARG A 80 -8.95 -6.74 -1.70
C ARG A 80 -7.80 -6.58 -0.70
N LEU A 81 -7.36 -5.35 -0.46
CA LEU A 81 -6.31 -5.04 0.52
C LEU A 81 -6.67 -5.52 1.92
N GLN A 82 -7.89 -5.26 2.39
CA GLN A 82 -8.34 -5.69 3.71
C GLN A 82 -8.18 -7.20 3.89
N ILE A 83 -8.65 -7.98 2.92
CA ILE A 83 -8.61 -9.44 2.97
C ILE A 83 -7.17 -9.95 2.89
N ASP A 84 -6.41 -9.52 1.88
CA ASP A 84 -5.07 -10.03 1.62
C ASP A 84 -4.09 -9.64 2.74
N PHE A 85 -4.21 -8.42 3.26
CA PHE A 85 -3.31 -7.97 4.33
C PHE A 85 -3.62 -8.68 5.65
N ALA A 86 -4.89 -8.81 6.03
CA ALA A 86 -5.25 -9.53 7.23
C ALA A 86 -4.87 -11.01 7.15
N TYR A 87 -5.20 -11.68 6.03
CA TYR A 87 -4.84 -13.08 5.82
C TYR A 87 -3.33 -13.29 5.97
N ASN A 88 -2.52 -12.61 5.13
CA ASN A 88 -1.09 -12.85 5.11
C ASN A 88 -0.42 -12.45 6.44
N SER A 89 -0.79 -11.30 7.01
CA SER A 89 -0.18 -10.81 8.25
C SER A 89 -0.46 -11.70 9.45
N ASN A 90 -1.67 -12.28 9.56
CA ASN A 90 -2.01 -13.22 10.61
C ASN A 90 -1.44 -14.62 10.34
N HIS A 91 -1.42 -15.06 9.08
CA HIS A 91 -0.92 -16.38 8.70
C HIS A 91 0.60 -16.53 8.92
N ILE A 92 1.38 -15.44 8.72
CA ILE A 92 2.79 -15.38 9.09
C ILE A 92 2.98 -15.68 10.59
N GLU A 93 2.09 -15.25 11.44
CA GLU A 93 2.12 -15.46 12.89
C GLU A 93 1.45 -16.77 13.34
N GLY A 94 0.98 -17.60 12.40
CA GLY A 94 0.47 -18.93 12.68
C GLY A 94 -1.05 -19.06 12.74
N SER A 95 -1.81 -18.03 12.34
CA SER A 95 -3.27 -18.15 12.21
C SER A 95 -3.64 -19.29 11.26
N ARG A 96 -4.67 -20.03 11.62
CA ARG A 96 -5.18 -21.20 10.87
C ARG A 96 -6.31 -20.85 9.91
N LEU A 97 -6.79 -19.60 9.90
CA LEU A 97 -7.83 -19.16 8.98
C LEU A 97 -7.35 -19.24 7.52
N THR A 98 -8.17 -19.82 6.67
CA THR A 98 -7.94 -19.80 5.23
C THR A 98 -8.21 -18.40 4.66
N HIS A 99 -7.75 -18.16 3.43
CA HIS A 99 -8.04 -16.90 2.73
C HIS A 99 -9.55 -16.70 2.55
N ASP A 100 -10.30 -17.75 2.21
CA ASP A 100 -11.76 -17.68 2.08
C ASP A 100 -12.46 -17.38 3.41
N GLN A 101 -12.03 -18.02 4.51
CA GLN A 101 -12.56 -17.71 5.83
C GLN A 101 -12.27 -16.26 6.24
N THR A 102 -11.06 -15.76 5.97
CA THR A 102 -10.72 -14.33 6.17
C THR A 102 -11.64 -13.43 5.37
N ARG A 103 -11.92 -13.78 4.11
CA ARG A 103 -12.85 -13.04 3.24
C ARG A 103 -14.27 -13.06 3.81
N TRP A 104 -14.78 -14.21 4.23
CA TRP A 104 -16.13 -14.30 4.81
C TRP A 104 -16.27 -13.49 6.11
N ILE A 105 -15.24 -13.47 6.97
CA ILE A 105 -15.25 -12.61 8.17
C ILE A 105 -15.37 -11.13 7.76
N PHE A 106 -14.67 -10.71 6.71
CA PHE A 106 -14.74 -9.33 6.24
C PHE A 106 -16.09 -8.99 5.61
N GLU A 107 -16.55 -9.82 4.67
CA GLU A 107 -17.74 -9.55 3.84
C GLU A 107 -19.05 -9.79 4.59
N THR A 108 -19.14 -10.89 5.33
CA THR A 108 -20.42 -11.41 5.86
C THR A 108 -20.47 -11.49 7.38
N ARG A 109 -19.36 -11.26 8.06
CA ARG A 109 -19.23 -11.47 9.53
C ARG A 109 -19.47 -12.90 9.95
N THR A 110 -19.22 -13.85 9.06
CA THR A 110 -19.29 -15.29 9.32
C THR A 110 -17.94 -15.94 9.04
N VAL A 111 -17.71 -17.14 9.53
CA VAL A 111 -16.45 -17.88 9.32
C VAL A 111 -16.65 -19.06 8.35
N GLY A 112 -17.90 -19.43 8.08
CA GLY A 112 -18.23 -20.65 7.32
C GLY A 112 -17.96 -21.92 8.16
N GLU A 113 -17.62 -23.02 7.48
CA GLU A 113 -17.22 -24.25 8.17
C GLU A 113 -15.84 -24.06 8.80
N VAL A 114 -15.76 -24.31 10.10
CA VAL A 114 -14.52 -24.32 10.86
C VAL A 114 -14.19 -25.74 11.30
N GLY A 115 -12.95 -26.13 11.18
CA GLY A 115 -12.46 -27.38 11.80
C GLY A 115 -12.60 -27.32 13.32
N ALA A 116 -12.67 -28.52 13.97
CA ALA A 116 -12.85 -28.62 15.41
C ALA A 116 -11.82 -27.87 16.25
N ASP A 117 -10.65 -27.57 15.69
CA ASP A 117 -9.50 -26.97 16.38
C ASP A 117 -9.24 -25.52 15.98
N MET A 118 -10.21 -24.80 15.44
CA MET A 118 -10.03 -23.38 15.06
C MET A 118 -9.95 -22.50 16.32
N PRO A 119 -8.80 -21.83 16.59
CA PRO A 119 -8.71 -20.92 17.71
C PRO A 119 -9.65 -19.72 17.54
N ILE A 120 -10.43 -19.41 18.55
CA ILE A 120 -11.31 -18.21 18.54
C ILE A 120 -10.48 -16.94 18.37
N ASP A 121 -9.29 -16.90 18.92
CA ASP A 121 -8.41 -15.72 18.85
C ASP A 121 -7.99 -15.42 17.40
N ASP A 122 -7.84 -16.43 16.53
CA ASP A 122 -7.56 -16.20 15.10
C ASP A 122 -8.68 -15.38 14.44
N ILE A 123 -9.94 -15.66 14.79
CA ILE A 123 -11.11 -14.92 14.29
C ILE A 123 -11.13 -13.49 14.84
N VAL A 124 -10.90 -13.35 16.16
CA VAL A 124 -10.90 -12.06 16.85
C VAL A 124 -9.79 -11.18 16.31
N GLU A 125 -8.56 -11.69 16.22
CA GLU A 125 -7.41 -10.95 15.71
C GLU A 125 -7.57 -10.58 14.24
N THR A 126 -8.18 -11.44 13.41
CA THR A 126 -8.47 -11.12 12.02
C THR A 126 -9.48 -9.98 11.90
N ALA A 127 -10.57 -10.03 12.67
CA ALA A 127 -11.54 -8.94 12.72
C ALA A 127 -10.93 -7.63 13.24
N ASN A 128 -10.05 -7.73 14.23
CA ASN A 128 -9.29 -6.60 14.76
C ASN A 128 -8.28 -6.02 13.75
N HIS A 129 -7.66 -6.88 12.92
CA HIS A 129 -6.75 -6.44 11.87
C HIS A 129 -7.46 -5.54 10.86
N PHE A 130 -8.68 -5.89 10.44
CA PHE A 130 -9.49 -5.02 9.57
C PHE A 130 -9.74 -3.65 10.22
N ARG A 131 -10.06 -3.62 11.52
CA ARG A 131 -10.25 -2.36 12.26
C ARG A 131 -8.97 -1.54 12.37
N ALA A 132 -7.82 -2.20 12.51
CA ALA A 132 -6.53 -1.54 12.52
C ALA A 132 -6.20 -0.90 11.15
N VAL A 133 -6.44 -1.60 10.04
CA VAL A 133 -6.27 -1.06 8.68
C VAL A 133 -7.22 0.11 8.44
N ASP A 134 -8.48 0.03 8.84
CA ASP A 134 -9.43 1.15 8.78
C ASP A 134 -8.96 2.37 9.56
N THR A 135 -8.43 2.14 10.75
CA THR A 135 -7.85 3.20 11.59
C THR A 135 -6.66 3.85 10.90
N ILE A 136 -5.79 3.05 10.28
CA ILE A 136 -4.62 3.54 9.55
C ILE A 136 -5.05 4.39 8.36
N ILE A 137 -5.98 3.92 7.53
CA ILE A 137 -6.46 4.70 6.36
C ILE A 137 -7.05 6.04 6.82
N ALA A 138 -7.84 6.05 7.90
CA ALA A 138 -8.45 7.26 8.44
C ALA A 138 -7.44 8.24 9.06
N THR A 139 -6.29 7.75 9.52
CA THR A 139 -5.31 8.53 10.29
C THR A 139 -3.90 8.47 9.70
N ALA A 140 -3.73 8.07 8.44
CA ALA A 140 -2.43 7.85 7.82
C ALA A 140 -1.48 9.04 7.95
N LYS A 141 -2.01 10.27 7.83
CA LYS A 141 -1.24 11.53 7.89
C LYS A 141 -0.80 11.91 9.32
N ALA A 142 -1.33 11.26 10.36
CA ALA A 142 -0.95 11.54 11.73
C ALA A 142 0.54 11.21 11.99
N ALA A 143 1.14 11.88 12.97
CA ALA A 143 2.50 11.59 13.39
C ALA A 143 2.59 10.16 13.96
N LEU A 144 3.69 9.46 13.65
CA LEU A 144 4.00 8.18 14.27
C LEU A 144 4.54 8.46 15.70
N THR A 145 3.77 8.07 16.69
CA THR A 145 4.08 8.28 18.11
C THR A 145 3.99 6.97 18.87
N GLU A 146 4.56 6.92 20.07
CA GLU A 146 4.42 5.79 20.99
C GLU A 146 2.94 5.44 21.22
N ASN A 147 2.11 6.45 21.48
CA ASN A 147 0.67 6.25 21.70
C ASN A 147 -0.04 5.71 20.46
N TYR A 148 0.39 6.12 19.25
CA TYR A 148 -0.17 5.59 18.02
C TYR A 148 0.12 4.09 17.87
N ILE A 149 1.37 3.68 18.10
CA ILE A 149 1.79 2.27 18.04
C ILE A 149 1.06 1.44 19.09
N LYS A 150 0.99 1.93 20.34
CA LYS A 150 0.24 1.29 21.42
C LYS A 150 -1.25 1.15 21.10
N ARG A 151 -1.85 2.16 20.45
CA ARG A 151 -3.24 2.09 20.00
C ARG A 151 -3.46 1.00 18.96
N LEU A 152 -2.56 0.83 17.99
CA LEU A 152 -2.65 -0.26 17.01
C LEU A 152 -2.59 -1.63 17.71
N HIS A 153 -1.69 -1.80 18.68
CA HIS A 153 -1.63 -3.01 19.50
C HIS A 153 -2.92 -3.23 20.30
N ALA A 154 -3.47 -2.18 20.92
CA ALA A 154 -4.73 -2.26 21.65
C ALA A 154 -5.90 -2.71 20.75
N ILE A 155 -5.97 -2.20 19.53
CA ILE A 155 -6.97 -2.62 18.56
C ILE A 155 -6.77 -4.10 18.21
N LEU A 156 -5.53 -4.51 17.89
CA LEU A 156 -5.21 -5.84 17.41
C LEU A 156 -5.49 -6.92 18.49
N LYS A 157 -5.03 -6.71 19.71
CA LYS A 157 -5.11 -7.70 20.82
C LYS A 157 -6.32 -7.55 21.71
N GLY A 158 -7.17 -6.54 21.48
CA GLY A 158 -8.38 -6.35 22.25
C GLY A 158 -9.38 -7.50 22.11
N GLY A 159 -9.87 -8.03 23.24
CA GLY A 159 -10.86 -9.12 23.25
C GLY A 159 -10.31 -10.52 23.02
N THR A 160 -9.01 -10.69 22.83
CA THR A 160 -8.36 -12.01 22.75
C THR A 160 -8.29 -12.68 24.13
N THR A 161 -8.04 -13.99 24.15
CA THR A 161 -7.80 -14.76 25.38
C THR A 161 -6.64 -14.14 26.20
N ASP A 162 -5.58 -13.73 25.51
CA ASP A 162 -4.43 -13.09 26.15
C ASP A 162 -4.79 -11.77 26.83
N SER A 163 -5.75 -11.02 26.31
CA SER A 163 -6.19 -9.74 26.88
C SER A 163 -6.80 -9.86 28.29
N ARG A 164 -7.11 -11.07 28.72
CA ARG A 164 -7.68 -11.37 30.03
C ARG A 164 -6.63 -11.73 31.09
N LYS A 165 -5.36 -11.84 30.67
CA LYS A 165 -4.25 -12.22 31.57
C LYS A 165 -3.66 -10.96 32.20
N ASP A 166 -3.52 -10.91 33.51
CA ASP A 166 -3.03 -9.75 34.27
C ASP A 166 -1.64 -9.28 33.86
N TRP A 167 -0.82 -10.20 33.39
CA TRP A 167 0.54 -9.92 32.94
C TRP A 167 0.61 -9.43 31.48
N PHE A 168 -0.46 -9.58 30.70
CA PHE A 168 -0.52 -9.19 29.31
C PHE A 168 -1.05 -7.75 29.17
N ALA A 169 -0.17 -6.83 28.83
CA ALA A 169 -0.52 -5.41 28.74
C ALA A 169 -1.06 -5.06 27.35
N VAL A 170 -2.38 -5.15 27.16
CA VAL A 170 -3.02 -4.72 25.90
C VAL A 170 -2.85 -3.22 25.71
N GLY A 171 -2.23 -2.83 24.59
CA GLY A 171 -1.97 -1.41 24.30
C GLY A 171 -0.84 -0.81 25.12
N ASP A 172 -0.03 -1.63 25.78
CA ASP A 172 1.16 -1.19 26.49
C ASP A 172 2.32 -2.17 26.32
N TYR A 173 3.51 -1.76 26.72
CA TYR A 173 4.72 -2.55 26.57
C TYR A 173 4.74 -3.81 27.44
N LYS A 174 5.50 -4.79 26.99
CA LYS A 174 5.64 -6.09 27.67
C LYS A 174 6.15 -5.94 29.11
N ARG A 175 5.65 -6.82 29.95
CA ARG A 175 6.03 -6.93 31.36
C ARG A 175 7.00 -8.07 31.62
N LEU A 176 6.97 -9.09 30.77
CA LEU A 176 7.83 -10.27 30.87
C LEU A 176 8.83 -10.29 29.71
N GLU A 177 9.99 -10.89 29.95
CA GLU A 177 10.97 -11.15 28.88
C GLU A 177 10.40 -12.09 27.85
N ASN A 178 10.75 -11.89 26.58
CA ASN A 178 10.41 -12.76 25.46
C ASN A 178 11.59 -12.86 24.52
N THR A 179 11.57 -13.88 23.66
CA THR A 179 12.57 -14.14 22.63
C THR A 179 11.92 -14.24 21.28
N VAL A 180 12.68 -14.03 20.21
CA VAL A 180 12.26 -14.28 18.83
C VAL A 180 13.21 -15.30 18.24
N GLY A 181 12.75 -16.55 18.12
CA GLY A 181 13.65 -17.67 17.83
C GLY A 181 14.73 -17.77 18.89
N ASP A 182 15.99 -17.74 18.46
CA ASP A 182 17.17 -17.80 19.35
C ASP A 182 17.69 -16.42 19.74
N MET A 183 17.01 -15.34 19.36
CA MET A 183 17.48 -13.96 19.63
C MET A 183 16.77 -13.37 20.85
N ASP A 184 17.57 -12.81 21.75
CA ASP A 184 17.08 -12.01 22.86
C ASP A 184 16.52 -10.67 22.34
N THR A 185 15.39 -10.28 22.89
CA THR A 185 14.76 -8.97 22.61
C THR A 185 15.07 -7.98 23.74
N ALA A 186 14.68 -6.73 23.60
CA ALA A 186 14.88 -5.74 24.64
C ALA A 186 14.20 -6.18 25.97
N LYS A 187 14.92 -6.10 27.08
CA LYS A 187 14.33 -6.39 28.42
C LYS A 187 13.20 -5.39 28.73
N PRO A 188 12.13 -5.81 29.42
CA PRO A 188 10.98 -4.95 29.70
C PRO A 188 11.35 -3.56 30.23
N ALA A 189 12.28 -3.48 31.17
CA ALA A 189 12.75 -2.21 31.74
C ALA A 189 13.42 -1.26 30.72
N LYS A 190 13.92 -1.78 29.60
CA LYS A 190 14.59 -0.99 28.55
C LYS A 190 13.67 -0.61 27.39
N VAL A 191 12.53 -1.29 27.21
CA VAL A 191 11.65 -1.11 26.06
C VAL A 191 11.25 0.35 25.84
N LYS A 192 10.81 1.04 26.88
CA LYS A 192 10.38 2.46 26.76
C LYS A 192 11.50 3.35 26.23
N ALA A 193 12.72 3.19 26.73
CA ALA A 193 13.87 3.99 26.28
C ALA A 193 14.31 3.62 24.85
N GLU A 194 14.26 2.33 24.50
CA GLU A 194 14.60 1.86 23.14
C GLU A 194 13.56 2.38 22.12
N MET A 195 12.27 2.29 22.43
CA MET A 195 11.21 2.83 21.57
C MET A 195 11.30 4.35 21.41
N ALA A 196 11.61 5.08 22.46
CA ALA A 196 11.83 6.53 22.39
C ALA A 196 13.01 6.87 21.46
N ARG A 197 14.13 6.11 21.56
CA ARG A 197 15.28 6.27 20.66
C ARG A 197 14.93 5.94 19.21
N LEU A 198 14.19 4.85 18.98
CA LEU A 198 13.74 4.46 17.64
C LEU A 198 12.88 5.55 16.99
N LEU A 199 11.90 6.07 17.71
CA LEU A 199 11.02 7.13 17.21
C LEU A 199 11.79 8.45 16.97
N ALA A 200 12.70 8.82 17.88
CA ALA A 200 13.54 10.01 17.72
C ALA A 200 14.50 9.88 16.53
N TRP A 201 15.03 8.69 16.27
CA TRP A 201 15.84 8.42 15.08
C TRP A 201 14.97 8.53 13.82
N TYR A 202 13.84 7.82 13.76
CA TYR A 202 12.96 7.81 12.60
C TYR A 202 12.44 9.20 12.24
N GLY A 203 12.10 10.02 13.24
CA GLY A 203 11.65 11.40 13.02
C GLY A 203 12.69 12.34 12.39
N LYS A 204 13.96 11.92 12.29
CA LYS A 204 15.06 12.67 11.65
C LYS A 204 15.44 12.13 10.27
N THR A 205 14.85 11.00 9.84
CA THR A 205 15.13 10.42 8.52
C THR A 205 14.37 11.14 7.42
N ALA A 206 14.71 10.84 6.17
CA ALA A 206 13.98 11.33 5.00
C ALA A 206 12.66 10.57 4.75
N HIS A 207 12.37 9.56 5.56
CA HIS A 207 11.22 8.67 5.44
C HIS A 207 11.13 7.98 4.08
N THR A 208 12.28 7.51 3.59
CA THR A 208 12.36 6.70 2.37
C THR A 208 11.82 5.29 2.62
N PHE A 209 11.70 4.51 1.56
CA PHE A 209 11.36 3.08 1.67
C PHE A 209 12.35 2.33 2.59
N GLU A 210 13.65 2.60 2.44
CA GLU A 210 14.71 2.02 3.25
C GLU A 210 14.58 2.44 4.73
N ASP A 211 14.19 3.69 5.00
CA ASP A 211 13.96 4.17 6.37
C ASP A 211 12.78 3.46 7.03
N VAL A 212 11.69 3.23 6.28
CA VAL A 212 10.52 2.47 6.75
C VAL A 212 10.90 1.03 7.04
N ALA A 213 11.68 0.39 6.16
CA ALA A 213 12.17 -0.97 6.37
C ALA A 213 13.12 -1.06 7.58
N ALA A 214 14.02 -0.08 7.73
CA ALA A 214 14.96 -0.01 8.86
C ALA A 214 14.22 0.22 10.18
N PHE A 215 13.16 1.05 10.18
CA PHE A 215 12.29 1.20 11.35
C PHE A 215 11.71 -0.15 11.77
N HIS A 216 11.16 -0.89 10.82
CA HIS A 216 10.57 -2.19 11.10
C HIS A 216 11.59 -3.19 11.67
N ALA A 217 12.78 -3.32 11.06
CA ALA A 217 13.82 -4.22 11.54
C ALA A 217 14.24 -3.88 12.99
N LYS A 218 14.39 -2.58 13.31
CA LYS A 218 14.71 -2.12 14.65
C LYS A 218 13.56 -2.35 15.64
N PHE A 219 12.32 -2.15 15.19
CA PHE A 219 11.11 -2.41 15.98
C PHE A 219 11.02 -3.91 16.35
N GLU A 220 11.25 -4.80 15.38
CA GLU A 220 11.28 -6.25 15.61
C GLU A 220 12.41 -6.66 16.57
N ALA A 221 13.57 -6.01 16.52
CA ALA A 221 14.66 -6.26 17.47
C ALA A 221 14.30 -5.83 18.90
N ILE A 222 13.60 -4.71 19.07
CA ILE A 222 13.11 -4.27 20.40
C ILE A 222 12.04 -5.21 20.91
N HIS A 223 11.12 -5.63 20.02
CA HIS A 223 9.99 -6.50 20.33
C HIS A 223 9.17 -5.99 21.52
N PRO A 224 8.59 -4.79 21.39
CA PRO A 224 8.11 -4.02 22.54
C PRO A 224 6.90 -4.59 23.24
N PHE A 225 6.11 -5.43 22.60
CA PHE A 225 4.88 -6.02 23.17
C PHE A 225 5.10 -7.47 23.56
N GLN A 226 4.22 -8.01 24.38
CA GLN A 226 4.28 -9.40 24.81
C GLN A 226 4.01 -10.36 23.65
N ASP A 227 3.08 -9.99 22.77
CA ASP A 227 2.73 -10.64 21.50
C ASP A 227 2.22 -9.60 20.49
N GLY A 228 2.08 -9.97 19.22
CA GLY A 228 1.55 -9.10 18.16
C GLY A 228 2.55 -8.11 17.57
N ASN A 229 3.83 -8.22 17.89
CA ASN A 229 4.87 -7.30 17.40
C ASN A 229 4.95 -7.30 15.88
N GLY A 230 5.09 -8.46 15.23
CA GLY A 230 5.17 -8.58 13.78
C GLY A 230 3.98 -7.95 13.08
N ARG A 231 2.77 -8.20 13.56
CA ARG A 231 1.53 -7.61 13.01
C ARG A 231 1.49 -6.09 13.17
N VAL A 232 1.80 -5.58 14.36
CA VAL A 232 1.88 -4.13 14.61
C VAL A 232 2.98 -3.49 13.76
N GLY A 233 4.15 -4.11 13.66
CA GLY A 233 5.25 -3.63 12.83
C GLY A 233 4.86 -3.51 11.35
N ARG A 234 4.19 -4.53 10.79
CA ARG A 234 3.69 -4.50 9.41
C ARG A 234 2.59 -3.45 9.21
N LEU A 235 1.70 -3.28 10.19
CA LEU A 235 0.69 -2.21 10.18
C LEU A 235 1.32 -0.81 10.21
N VAL A 236 2.38 -0.62 10.99
CA VAL A 236 3.13 0.65 11.03
C VAL A 236 3.83 0.94 9.70
N MET A 237 4.48 -0.07 9.08
CA MET A 237 5.05 0.08 7.75
C MET A 237 4.00 0.50 6.73
N PHE A 238 2.85 -0.15 6.69
CA PHE A 238 1.75 0.20 5.80
C PHE A 238 1.30 1.66 6.02
N LYS A 239 1.14 2.07 7.26
CA LYS A 239 0.77 3.44 7.63
C LYS A 239 1.81 4.46 7.13
N GLU A 240 3.09 4.21 7.35
CA GLU A 240 4.15 5.14 6.95
C GLU A 240 4.31 5.21 5.43
N CYS A 241 4.17 4.07 4.71
CA CYS A 241 4.10 4.08 3.26
C CYS A 241 2.98 4.98 2.74
N LEU A 242 1.76 4.85 3.27
CA LEU A 242 0.63 5.71 2.87
C LEU A 242 0.89 7.18 3.16
N LYS A 243 1.49 7.48 4.33
CA LYS A 243 1.79 8.86 4.74
C LYS A 243 2.76 9.54 3.82
N HIS A 244 3.81 8.83 3.42
CA HIS A 244 4.93 9.39 2.65
C HIS A 244 4.82 9.16 1.14
N GLY A 245 3.68 8.61 0.67
CA GLY A 245 3.44 8.36 -0.76
C GLY A 245 4.27 7.23 -1.35
N ILE A 246 4.83 6.37 -0.49
CA ILE A 246 5.54 5.16 -0.87
C ILE A 246 4.50 4.10 -1.25
N THR A 247 4.75 3.33 -2.29
CA THR A 247 3.89 2.19 -2.63
C THR A 247 3.92 1.19 -1.47
N PRO A 248 2.76 0.88 -0.83
CA PRO A 248 2.72 -0.13 0.21
C PRO A 248 3.09 -1.50 -0.30
N PHE A 249 3.39 -2.40 0.62
CA PHE A 249 3.65 -3.80 0.32
C PHE A 249 3.00 -4.70 1.37
N ILE A 250 2.69 -5.91 0.93
CA ILE A 250 2.19 -6.98 1.79
C ILE A 250 3.24 -8.09 1.76
N VAL A 251 3.74 -8.45 2.93
CA VAL A 251 4.55 -9.67 3.08
C VAL A 251 3.57 -10.84 3.00
N THR A 252 3.66 -11.63 1.93
CA THR A 252 2.81 -12.80 1.75
C THR A 252 3.36 -14.01 2.51
N GLU A 253 2.52 -15.03 2.70
CA GLU A 253 2.94 -16.29 3.30
C GLU A 253 4.13 -16.92 2.56
N GLN A 254 4.12 -16.87 1.23
CA GLN A 254 5.21 -17.40 0.39
C GLN A 254 6.55 -16.68 0.65
N MET A 255 6.49 -15.42 1.08
CA MET A 255 7.66 -14.62 1.43
C MET A 255 8.12 -14.83 2.88
N ARG A 256 7.35 -15.52 3.72
CA ARG A 256 7.58 -15.71 5.17
C ARG A 256 9.04 -16.10 5.47
N ARG A 257 9.56 -17.10 4.77
CA ARG A 257 10.94 -17.57 4.98
C ARG A 257 11.97 -16.47 4.72
N PHE A 258 11.83 -15.77 3.58
CA PHE A 258 12.77 -14.70 3.21
C PHE A 258 12.67 -13.49 4.15
N TYR A 259 11.46 -13.19 4.60
CA TYR A 259 11.19 -12.14 5.58
C TYR A 259 11.92 -12.41 6.91
N TYR A 260 11.77 -13.59 7.51
CA TYR A 260 12.44 -13.92 8.75
C TYR A 260 13.95 -14.03 8.58
N MET A 261 14.44 -14.62 7.50
CA MET A 261 15.88 -14.64 7.19
C MET A 261 16.43 -13.23 7.04
N GLY A 262 15.71 -12.34 6.37
CA GLY A 262 16.10 -10.94 6.20
C GLY A 262 16.16 -10.17 7.52
N LEU A 263 15.19 -10.38 8.42
CA LEU A 263 15.22 -9.81 9.77
C LEU A 263 16.42 -10.33 10.56
N HIS A 264 16.68 -11.63 10.51
CA HIS A 264 17.82 -12.25 11.19
C HIS A 264 19.16 -11.73 10.65
N GLU A 265 19.32 -11.60 9.32
CA GLU A 265 20.52 -11.05 8.70
C GLU A 265 20.73 -9.57 9.06
N TRP A 266 19.67 -8.80 9.11
CA TRP A 266 19.76 -7.39 9.48
C TRP A 266 20.15 -7.18 10.94
N GLN A 267 19.55 -7.97 11.84
CA GLN A 267 19.79 -7.86 13.30
C GLN A 267 21.06 -8.59 13.75
N GLY A 268 21.54 -9.58 12.97
CA GLY A 268 22.68 -10.42 13.28
C GLY A 268 24.04 -9.78 12.96
N ARG A 269 25.08 -10.63 12.95
CA ARG A 269 26.46 -10.19 12.69
C ARG A 269 26.69 -9.58 11.32
N LEU A 270 25.90 -9.99 10.30
CA LEU A 270 26.02 -9.48 8.93
C LEU A 270 25.52 -8.06 8.78
N GLN A 271 24.58 -7.64 9.60
CA GLN A 271 23.91 -6.33 9.52
C GLN A 271 23.48 -5.97 8.08
N SER A 272 23.09 -6.98 7.29
CA SER A 272 22.75 -6.82 5.88
C SER A 272 21.27 -6.55 5.71
N PRO A 273 20.88 -5.41 5.11
CA PRO A 273 19.48 -5.10 4.83
C PRO A 273 18.95 -5.77 3.54
N THR A 274 19.83 -6.28 2.68
CA THR A 274 19.53 -6.62 1.29
C THR A 274 18.35 -7.56 1.16
N ARG A 275 18.38 -8.70 1.85
CA ARG A 275 17.30 -9.70 1.73
C ARG A 275 15.96 -9.17 2.19
N LEU A 276 15.91 -8.41 3.27
CA LEU A 276 14.67 -7.84 3.77
C LEU A 276 14.12 -6.79 2.80
N LEU A 277 14.99 -5.92 2.27
CA LEU A 277 14.60 -4.92 1.27
C LEU A 277 14.09 -5.58 -0.01
N ASP A 278 14.78 -6.61 -0.52
CA ASP A 278 14.34 -7.33 -1.71
C ASP A 278 12.98 -8.02 -1.50
N THR A 279 12.77 -8.60 -0.31
CA THR A 279 11.46 -9.17 0.07
C THR A 279 10.37 -8.11 0.05
N PHE A 280 10.63 -6.93 0.59
CA PHE A 280 9.65 -5.84 0.62
C PHE A 280 9.41 -5.25 -0.78
N ARG A 281 10.45 -5.13 -1.61
CA ARG A 281 10.30 -4.70 -3.02
C ARG A 281 9.44 -5.67 -3.83
N ALA A 282 9.65 -6.98 -3.68
CA ALA A 282 8.77 -7.97 -4.28
C ALA A 282 7.31 -7.82 -3.83
N GLY A 283 7.07 -7.46 -2.56
CA GLY A 283 5.74 -7.10 -2.05
C GLY A 283 5.17 -5.83 -2.68
N GLN A 284 6.00 -4.80 -2.95
CA GLN A 284 5.59 -3.59 -3.66
C GLN A 284 5.20 -3.88 -5.10
N ASP A 285 5.95 -4.75 -5.80
CA ASP A 285 5.63 -5.16 -7.17
C ASP A 285 4.28 -5.87 -7.23
N ALA A 286 4.02 -6.77 -6.29
CA ALA A 286 2.73 -7.44 -6.16
C ALA A 286 1.58 -6.44 -5.89
N PHE A 287 1.80 -5.47 -5.00
CA PHE A 287 0.81 -4.43 -4.71
C PHE A 287 0.57 -3.52 -5.92
N SER A 288 1.63 -3.14 -6.63
CA SER A 288 1.56 -2.36 -7.88
C SER A 288 0.80 -3.12 -8.98
N ALA A 289 1.00 -4.44 -9.09
CA ALA A 289 0.24 -5.27 -10.00
C ALA A 289 -1.26 -5.31 -9.64
N MET A 290 -1.57 -5.38 -8.35
CA MET A 290 -2.95 -5.29 -7.86
C MET A 290 -3.57 -3.93 -8.21
N LEU A 291 -2.88 -2.81 -7.99
CA LEU A 291 -3.35 -1.47 -8.38
C LEU A 291 -3.66 -1.40 -9.87
N ARG A 292 -2.77 -1.89 -10.72
CA ARG A 292 -2.99 -1.92 -12.18
C ARG A 292 -4.20 -2.77 -12.57
N HIS A 293 -4.42 -3.90 -11.92
CA HIS A 293 -5.58 -4.76 -12.14
C HIS A 293 -6.91 -4.00 -11.91
N TYR A 294 -6.94 -3.13 -10.91
CA TYR A 294 -8.09 -2.26 -10.62
C TYR A 294 -8.10 -0.93 -11.39
N GLY A 295 -7.26 -0.81 -12.44
CA GLY A 295 -7.24 0.38 -13.31
C GLY A 295 -6.56 1.61 -12.71
N HIS A 296 -5.80 1.44 -11.62
CA HIS A 296 -5.02 2.52 -11.03
C HIS A 296 -3.57 2.46 -11.53
N THR A 297 -3.06 3.61 -11.98
CA THR A 297 -1.63 3.77 -12.28
C THR A 297 -0.97 4.47 -11.10
N VAL A 298 0.12 3.91 -10.61
CA VAL A 298 0.98 4.56 -9.60
C VAL A 298 2.09 5.29 -10.34
N ALA A 299 2.44 6.49 -9.91
CA ALA A 299 3.71 7.09 -10.35
C ALA A 299 4.82 6.13 -9.92
N ALA A 300 5.72 5.77 -10.82
CA ALA A 300 6.95 5.10 -10.42
C ALA A 300 7.58 5.95 -9.31
N ASP A 301 8.01 5.30 -8.22
CA ASP A 301 8.68 5.99 -7.14
C ASP A 301 9.77 6.88 -7.74
N ALA A 302 9.77 8.17 -7.39
CA ALA A 302 10.67 9.17 -7.97
C ALA A 302 12.18 8.87 -7.73
N ALA A 303 12.51 7.77 -7.06
CA ALA A 303 13.84 7.26 -6.83
C ALA A 303 14.39 6.44 -8.01
N ASP A 304 13.59 5.67 -8.73
CA ASP A 304 14.03 4.86 -9.89
C ASP A 304 14.34 5.70 -11.15
N ALA A 305 13.86 6.95 -11.18
CA ALA A 305 14.11 7.85 -12.31
C ALA A 305 15.52 8.49 -12.28
N ARG A 306 16.35 8.28 -11.25
CA ARG A 306 17.68 8.89 -11.12
C ARG A 306 18.84 7.99 -11.52
N ASP A 307 18.63 6.68 -11.65
CA ASP A 307 19.68 5.71 -12.00
C ASP A 307 19.70 5.31 -13.48
N GLY A 308 18.94 5.99 -14.31
CA GLY A 308 18.88 5.79 -15.78
C GLY A 308 19.53 6.90 -16.58
N ARG A 309 20.69 7.44 -16.14
CA ARG A 309 21.55 8.28 -16.99
C ARG A 309 23.02 7.95 -16.80
#